data_a67dc194dbb166a61cfc60f0a630641d
#
_entry.id   a67dc194dbb166a61cfc60f0a630641d
#
_cell.length_a   1.000
_cell.length_b   1.000
_cell.length_c   1.000
_cell.angle_alpha   90.00
_cell.angle_beta   90.00
_cell.angle_gamma   90.00
#
_symmetry.space_group_name_H-M   'P 1'
#
loop_
_entity.id
_entity.type
_entity.pdbx_description
1 polymer ?
#
loop_
_entity_poly.entity_id
_entity_poly.type
_entity_poly.pdbx_seq_one_letter_code
_entity_poly.pdbx_strand_id
1 'polypeptide(L)'
;MARLKDRYTEEIAPALKERFGIENPMRIPRLEKIVVNMGVGEASQNSRAMDGAMEDLAKITGQKPQLRRARKSIAGFKIREGMPVGARVTLRGERMWEFLDRLVSVALPRVRDFRGISPHSFDGHGNYALGLREQLIFPEISYDSIDATRGLDVAVVTTTESDEEARELLRLLGMPFRES
;
A
#
# COMPACT_ATOMS: atom_id res chain seq x y z
N MET A 1 -6.34 -19.95 -2.83
CA MET A 1 -5.99 -19.23 -1.58
C MET A 1 -4.72 -18.42 -1.78
N ALA A 2 -4.56 -17.32 -1.05
CA ALA A 2 -3.36 -16.50 -1.18
C ALA A 2 -2.17 -17.18 -0.46
N ARG A 3 -1.12 -17.48 -1.19
CA ARG A 3 0.11 -18.12 -0.70
C ARG A 3 0.65 -17.46 0.58
N LEU A 4 0.66 -16.15 0.62
CA LEU A 4 1.21 -15.38 1.74
C LEU A 4 0.33 -15.49 3.00
N LYS A 5 -0.97 -15.66 2.84
CA LYS A 5 -1.91 -15.91 3.94
C LYS A 5 -1.67 -17.27 4.58
N ASP A 6 -1.47 -18.31 3.75
CA ASP A 6 -1.17 -19.65 4.24
C ASP A 6 0.16 -19.64 5.03
N ARG A 7 1.18 -19.00 4.48
CA ARG A 7 2.47 -18.81 5.16
C ARG A 7 2.33 -18.04 6.48
N TYR A 8 1.49 -17.01 6.52
CA TYR A 8 1.23 -16.31 7.78
C TYR A 8 0.65 -17.23 8.84
N THR A 9 -0.33 -18.04 8.49
CA THR A 9 -1.01 -18.93 9.43
C THR A 9 -0.10 -20.05 9.93
N GLU A 10 0.70 -20.64 9.04
CA GLU A 10 1.52 -21.81 9.34
C GLU A 10 2.86 -21.47 10.01
N GLU A 11 3.51 -20.39 9.60
CA GLU A 11 4.88 -20.07 9.99
C GLU A 11 4.98 -18.77 10.81
N ILE A 12 4.35 -17.69 10.34
CA ILE A 12 4.59 -16.35 10.86
C ILE A 12 3.88 -16.10 12.18
N ALA A 13 2.62 -16.48 12.29
CA ALA A 13 1.85 -16.30 13.51
C ALA A 13 2.47 -17.07 14.71
N PRO A 14 2.87 -18.34 14.58
CA PRO A 14 3.60 -19.04 15.64
C PRO A 14 4.92 -18.37 16.02
N ALA A 15 5.69 -17.91 15.03
CA ALA A 15 6.97 -17.21 15.27
C ALA A 15 6.80 -15.90 16.03
N LEU A 16 5.78 -15.11 15.70
CA LEU A 16 5.46 -13.89 16.42
C LEU A 16 5.00 -14.15 17.84
N LYS A 17 4.18 -15.18 18.02
CA LYS A 17 3.73 -15.62 19.34
C LYS A 17 4.90 -15.95 20.27
N GLU A 18 5.85 -16.72 19.77
CA GLU A 18 7.04 -17.12 20.51
C GLU A 18 7.95 -15.92 20.82
N ARG A 19 8.25 -15.11 19.80
CA ARG A 19 9.18 -13.97 19.93
C ARG A 19 8.71 -12.92 20.95
N PHE A 20 7.44 -12.59 20.94
CA PHE A 20 6.86 -11.55 21.81
C PHE A 20 6.15 -12.09 23.05
N GLY A 21 6.18 -13.41 23.27
CA GLY A 21 5.57 -14.04 24.45
C GLY A 21 4.06 -13.81 24.52
N ILE A 22 3.36 -13.84 23.38
CA ILE A 22 1.93 -13.59 23.31
C ILE A 22 1.14 -14.82 23.69
N GLU A 23 0.43 -14.76 24.81
CA GLU A 23 -0.39 -15.89 25.28
C GLU A 23 -1.72 -16.01 24.53
N ASN A 24 -2.40 -14.88 24.28
CA ASN A 24 -3.68 -14.87 23.62
C ASN A 24 -3.53 -14.90 22.09
N PRO A 25 -4.00 -15.94 21.40
CA PRO A 25 -3.94 -16.02 19.94
C PRO A 25 -4.60 -14.87 19.20
N MET A 26 -5.62 -14.23 19.79
CA MET A 26 -6.29 -13.08 19.21
C MET A 26 -5.46 -11.80 19.22
N ARG A 27 -4.40 -11.76 20.02
CA ARG A 27 -3.50 -10.61 20.12
C ARG A 27 -2.31 -10.70 19.16
N ILE A 28 -2.11 -11.81 18.51
CA ILE A 28 -1.01 -11.97 17.53
C ILE A 28 -1.15 -10.92 16.43
N PRO A 29 -0.09 -10.15 16.12
CA PRO A 29 -0.12 -9.15 15.07
C PRO A 29 -0.54 -9.75 13.72
N ARG A 30 -1.48 -9.13 13.05
CA ARG A 30 -1.95 -9.54 11.72
C ARG A 30 -2.23 -8.31 10.86
N LEU A 31 -2.28 -8.51 9.56
CA LEU A 31 -2.71 -7.48 8.63
C LEU A 31 -4.21 -7.27 8.75
N GLU A 32 -4.62 -6.02 8.87
CA GLU A 32 -6.03 -5.63 8.88
C GLU A 32 -6.52 -5.20 7.50
N LYS A 33 -5.80 -4.27 6.89
CA LYS A 33 -6.08 -3.75 5.55
C LYS A 33 -4.84 -3.15 4.92
N ILE A 34 -4.89 -3.00 3.61
CA ILE A 34 -3.93 -2.20 2.84
C ILE A 34 -4.71 -1.12 2.10
N VAL A 35 -4.29 0.12 2.25
CA VAL A 35 -4.87 1.27 1.55
C VAL A 35 -3.87 1.74 0.50
N VAL A 36 -4.30 1.76 -0.74
CA VAL A 36 -3.53 2.29 -1.86
C VAL A 36 -4.15 3.61 -2.28
N ASN A 37 -3.37 4.69 -2.23
CA ASN A 37 -3.80 6.03 -2.59
C ASN A 37 -2.96 6.57 -3.73
N MET A 38 -3.62 7.23 -4.66
CA MET A 38 -2.97 7.95 -5.76
C MET A 38 -3.45 9.40 -5.75
N GLY A 39 -2.56 10.32 -5.40
CA GLY A 39 -2.83 11.75 -5.46
C GLY A 39 -2.69 12.26 -6.90
N VAL A 40 -3.71 12.92 -7.41
CA VAL A 40 -3.74 13.44 -8.78
C VAL A 40 -4.00 14.96 -8.76
N GLY A 41 -2.95 15.72 -8.48
CA GLY A 41 -3.03 17.21 -8.45
C GLY A 41 -3.42 17.82 -9.79
N GLU A 42 -3.04 17.19 -10.89
CA GLU A 42 -3.38 17.61 -12.25
C GLU A 42 -4.89 17.53 -12.56
N ALA A 43 -5.65 16.75 -11.81
CA ALA A 43 -7.08 16.56 -12.02
C ALA A 43 -7.89 17.84 -11.86
N SER A 44 -7.36 18.81 -11.13
CA SER A 44 -7.98 20.15 -11.00
C SER A 44 -8.02 20.93 -12.33
N GLN A 45 -7.10 20.63 -13.23
CA GLN A 45 -6.98 21.28 -14.54
C GLN A 45 -7.31 20.35 -15.71
N ASN A 46 -7.14 19.03 -15.51
CA ASN A 46 -7.34 18.01 -16.54
C ASN A 46 -8.10 16.81 -15.96
N SER A 47 -9.37 16.69 -16.28
CA SER A 47 -10.23 15.59 -15.83
C SER A 47 -9.78 14.21 -16.34
N ARG A 48 -9.15 14.16 -17.51
CA ARG A 48 -8.63 12.90 -18.11
C ARG A 48 -7.52 12.30 -17.26
N ALA A 49 -6.74 13.13 -16.53
CA ALA A 49 -5.72 12.64 -15.62
C ALA A 49 -6.33 11.80 -14.49
N MET A 50 -7.51 12.18 -13.99
CA MET A 50 -8.22 11.40 -12.98
C MET A 50 -8.74 10.07 -13.55
N ASP A 51 -9.27 10.06 -14.75
CA ASP A 51 -9.74 8.84 -15.40
C ASP A 51 -8.60 7.84 -15.60
N GLY A 52 -7.44 8.30 -16.06
CA GLY A 52 -6.23 7.50 -16.20
C GLY A 52 -5.75 6.93 -14.86
N ALA A 53 -5.72 7.75 -13.81
CA ALA A 53 -5.35 7.30 -12.47
C ALA A 53 -6.32 6.26 -11.90
N MET A 54 -7.60 6.44 -12.08
CA MET A 54 -8.64 5.48 -11.67
C MET A 54 -8.49 4.14 -12.40
N GLU A 55 -8.22 4.17 -13.70
CA GLU A 55 -8.00 2.96 -14.50
C GLU A 55 -6.74 2.21 -14.07
N ASP A 56 -5.62 2.91 -13.91
CA ASP A 56 -4.36 2.33 -13.47
C ASP A 56 -4.49 1.69 -12.09
N LEU A 57 -5.11 2.39 -11.15
CA LEU A 57 -5.30 1.89 -9.80
C LEU A 57 -6.24 0.67 -9.77
N ALA A 58 -7.27 0.64 -10.60
CA ALA A 58 -8.14 -0.52 -10.75
C ALA A 58 -7.39 -1.75 -11.29
N LYS A 59 -6.50 -1.56 -12.25
CA LYS A 59 -5.64 -2.64 -12.78
C LYS A 59 -4.66 -3.18 -11.72
N ILE A 60 -4.03 -2.28 -10.98
CA ILE A 60 -3.05 -2.66 -9.93
C ILE A 60 -3.72 -3.43 -8.80
N THR A 61 -4.86 -2.99 -8.33
CA THR A 61 -5.52 -3.54 -7.13
C THR A 61 -6.57 -4.61 -7.44
N GLY A 62 -7.07 -4.66 -8.66
CA GLY A 62 -8.17 -5.55 -9.05
C GLY A 62 -9.53 -5.14 -8.46
N GLN A 63 -9.65 -3.93 -7.93
CA GLN A 63 -10.86 -3.41 -7.31
C GLN A 63 -11.12 -1.99 -7.81
N LYS A 64 -12.38 -1.62 -7.97
CA LYS A 64 -12.76 -0.27 -8.40
C LYS A 64 -12.34 0.77 -7.36
N PRO A 65 -11.54 1.77 -7.73
CA PRO A 65 -11.12 2.83 -6.83
C PRO A 65 -12.28 3.76 -6.45
N GLN A 66 -12.15 4.33 -5.26
CA GLN A 66 -13.01 5.42 -4.81
C GLN A 66 -12.40 6.76 -5.21
N LEU A 67 -13.18 7.59 -5.91
CA LEU A 67 -12.80 8.95 -6.20
C LEU A 67 -12.77 9.78 -4.91
N ARG A 68 -11.67 10.48 -4.68
CA ARG A 68 -11.51 11.38 -3.53
C ARG A 68 -11.65 12.83 -3.98
N ARG A 69 -12.52 13.55 -3.28
CA ARG A 69 -12.83 14.95 -3.56
C ARG A 69 -12.27 15.86 -2.48
N ALA A 70 -11.92 17.09 -2.86
CA ALA A 70 -11.47 18.10 -1.92
C ALA A 70 -12.55 18.45 -0.92
N ARG A 71 -12.18 18.53 0.35
CA ARG A 71 -13.08 18.90 1.45
C ARG A 71 -13.18 20.40 1.67
N LYS A 72 -12.16 21.14 1.25
CA LYS A 72 -12.06 22.60 1.40
C LYS A 72 -11.53 23.23 0.12
N SER A 73 -11.95 24.46 -0.13
CA SER A 73 -11.39 25.28 -1.19
C SER A 73 -10.09 25.93 -0.73
N ILE A 74 -9.01 25.77 -1.53
CA ILE A 74 -7.70 26.36 -1.25
C ILE A 74 -7.24 27.10 -2.50
N ALA A 75 -7.27 28.42 -2.46
CA ALA A 75 -6.94 29.28 -3.61
C ALA A 75 -5.50 29.10 -4.10
N GLY A 76 -4.53 28.92 -3.20
CA GLY A 76 -3.12 28.70 -3.53
C GLY A 76 -2.87 27.45 -4.39
N PHE A 77 -3.69 26.43 -4.25
CA PHE A 77 -3.63 25.20 -5.05
C PHE A 77 -4.66 25.16 -6.19
N LYS A 78 -5.43 26.21 -6.40
CA LYS A 78 -6.51 26.27 -7.40
C LYS A 78 -7.54 25.17 -7.24
N ILE A 79 -7.84 24.80 -5.99
CA ILE A 79 -8.76 23.73 -5.62
C ILE A 79 -10.02 24.34 -5.00
N ARG A 80 -11.18 23.87 -5.46
CA ARG A 80 -12.49 24.15 -4.87
C ARG A 80 -13.05 22.91 -4.21
N GLU A 81 -13.85 23.11 -3.17
CA GLU A 81 -14.57 22.01 -2.52
C GLU A 81 -15.34 21.17 -3.53
N GLY A 82 -15.23 19.86 -3.41
CA GLY A 82 -15.88 18.91 -4.32
C GLY A 82 -15.10 18.56 -5.58
N MET A 83 -13.98 19.22 -5.87
CA MET A 83 -13.13 18.87 -7.02
C MET A 83 -12.43 17.53 -6.79
N PRO A 84 -12.31 16.66 -7.83
CA PRO A 84 -11.56 15.43 -7.73
C PRO A 84 -10.06 15.71 -7.55
N VAL A 85 -9.44 15.12 -6.54
CA VAL A 85 -8.03 15.33 -6.19
C VAL A 85 -7.23 14.04 -6.08
N GLY A 86 -7.87 12.89 -6.05
CA GLY A 86 -7.19 11.62 -5.94
C GLY A 86 -8.13 10.41 -6.02
N ALA A 87 -7.52 9.24 -5.96
CA ALA A 87 -8.20 7.97 -5.93
C ALA A 87 -7.65 7.08 -4.82
N ARG A 88 -8.48 6.27 -4.21
CA ARG A 88 -8.10 5.37 -3.12
C ARG A 88 -8.79 4.02 -3.25
N VAL A 89 -8.05 2.98 -2.89
CA VAL A 89 -8.58 1.62 -2.75
C VAL A 89 -8.23 1.10 -1.36
N THR A 90 -9.19 0.50 -0.69
CA THR A 90 -8.97 -0.25 0.55
C THR A 90 -9.10 -1.73 0.27
N LEU A 91 -8.02 -2.48 0.47
CA LEU A 91 -7.95 -3.92 0.25
C LEU A 91 -8.02 -4.68 1.57
N ARG A 92 -8.89 -5.70 1.63
CA ARG A 92 -9.07 -6.59 2.78
C ARG A 92 -9.16 -8.04 2.31
N GLY A 93 -8.92 -8.98 3.22
CA GLY A 93 -9.05 -10.41 2.93
C GLY A 93 -8.10 -10.91 1.85
N GLU A 94 -8.55 -11.78 0.96
CA GLU A 94 -7.73 -12.40 -0.09
C GLU A 94 -7.04 -11.40 -1.01
N ARG A 95 -7.73 -10.33 -1.40
CA ARG A 95 -7.18 -9.30 -2.27
C ARG A 95 -6.02 -8.53 -1.63
N MET A 96 -6.11 -8.31 -0.33
CA MET A 96 -5.02 -7.70 0.45
C MET A 96 -3.77 -8.56 0.42
N TRP A 97 -3.91 -9.86 0.68
CA TRP A 97 -2.79 -10.80 0.68
C TRP A 97 -2.16 -10.96 -0.70
N GLU A 98 -2.97 -11.06 -1.73
CA GLU A 98 -2.50 -11.13 -3.12
C GLU A 98 -1.77 -9.86 -3.56
N PHE A 99 -2.30 -8.69 -3.19
CA PHE A 99 -1.64 -7.43 -3.48
C PHE A 99 -0.29 -7.31 -2.78
N LEU A 100 -0.22 -7.66 -1.49
CA LEU A 100 1.04 -7.63 -0.74
C LEU A 100 2.08 -8.58 -1.32
N ASP A 101 1.68 -9.78 -1.71
CA ASP A 101 2.58 -10.74 -2.34
C ASP A 101 3.15 -10.22 -3.66
N ARG A 102 2.33 -9.63 -4.52
CA ARG A 102 2.78 -9.00 -5.76
C ARG A 102 3.69 -7.79 -5.50
N LEU A 103 3.35 -6.97 -4.53
CA LEU A 103 4.16 -5.81 -4.14
C LEU A 103 5.57 -6.25 -3.74
N VAL A 104 5.68 -7.21 -2.84
CA VAL A 104 6.97 -7.68 -2.30
C VAL A 104 7.76 -8.49 -3.32
N SER A 105 7.11 -9.39 -4.04
CA SER A 105 7.78 -10.37 -4.90
C SER A 105 8.09 -9.83 -6.31
N VAL A 106 7.29 -8.92 -6.82
CA VAL A 106 7.36 -8.46 -8.22
C VAL A 106 7.61 -6.96 -8.33
N ALA A 107 6.80 -6.14 -7.65
CA ALA A 107 6.84 -4.70 -7.85
C ALA A 107 8.07 -4.02 -7.25
N LEU A 108 8.37 -4.28 -5.98
CA LEU A 108 9.51 -3.66 -5.30
C LEU A 108 10.86 -4.01 -5.96
N PRO A 109 11.15 -5.24 -6.39
CA PRO A 109 12.37 -5.55 -7.11
C PRO A 109 12.55 -4.80 -8.45
N ARG A 110 11.47 -4.29 -9.02
CA ARG A 110 11.49 -3.52 -10.29
C ARG A 110 11.70 -2.02 -10.10
N VAL A 111 11.74 -1.55 -8.86
CA VAL A 111 12.05 -0.14 -8.56
C VAL A 111 13.50 0.15 -8.96
N ARG A 112 13.72 1.27 -9.65
CA ARG A 112 15.07 1.70 -10.04
C ARG A 112 15.93 1.97 -8.81
N ASP A 113 17.18 1.48 -8.83
CA ASP A 113 18.15 1.64 -7.73
C ASP A 113 17.58 1.22 -6.37
N PHE A 114 16.82 0.14 -6.36
CA PHE A 114 16.18 -0.35 -5.16
C PHE A 114 17.23 -0.84 -4.14
N ARG A 115 17.24 -0.19 -2.98
CA ARG A 115 18.16 -0.50 -1.86
C ARG A 115 17.43 -0.91 -0.58
N GLY A 116 16.18 -1.32 -0.69
CA GLY A 116 15.31 -1.59 0.43
C GLY A 116 14.40 -0.41 0.80
N ILE A 117 13.41 -0.70 1.61
CA ILE A 117 12.45 0.29 2.11
C ILE A 117 12.87 0.80 3.49
N SER A 118 12.41 1.99 3.86
CA SER A 118 12.75 2.59 5.13
C SER A 118 12.21 1.77 6.32
N PRO A 119 13.05 1.43 7.31
CA PRO A 119 12.59 0.78 8.53
C PRO A 119 11.91 1.75 9.50
N HIS A 120 11.89 3.06 9.22
CA HIS A 120 11.42 4.12 10.11
C HIS A 120 10.07 4.73 9.70
N SER A 121 9.42 4.20 8.66
CA SER A 121 8.14 4.74 8.15
C SER A 121 6.92 4.19 8.88
N PHE A 122 7.03 3.94 10.17
CA PHE A 122 5.93 3.58 11.07
C PHE A 122 5.35 4.82 11.74
N ASP A 123 4.06 4.78 12.04
CA ASP A 123 3.30 5.91 12.60
C ASP A 123 3.27 5.99 14.15
N GLY A 124 3.93 5.07 14.82
CA GLY A 124 3.86 4.93 16.28
C GLY A 124 2.70 4.05 16.78
N HIS A 125 1.85 3.58 15.88
CA HIS A 125 0.67 2.75 16.18
C HIS A 125 0.62 1.43 15.40
N GLY A 126 1.78 0.95 14.94
CA GLY A 126 1.90 -0.33 14.23
C GLY A 126 1.50 -0.30 12.77
N ASN A 127 1.38 0.86 12.15
CA ASN A 127 1.07 1.00 10.73
C ASN A 127 2.31 1.46 9.95
N TYR A 128 2.43 1.00 8.70
CA TYR A 128 3.54 1.31 7.83
C TYR A 128 3.08 2.04 6.57
N ALA A 129 3.80 3.04 6.13
CA ALA A 129 3.53 3.77 4.90
C ALA A 129 4.73 3.70 3.95
N LEU A 130 4.45 3.45 2.67
CA LEU A 130 5.43 3.32 1.60
C LEU A 130 5.00 4.19 0.41
N GLY A 131 5.88 5.09 -0.04
CA GLY A 131 5.69 5.85 -1.27
C GLY A 131 6.39 5.17 -2.45
N LEU A 132 5.66 4.99 -3.55
CA LEU A 132 6.17 4.50 -4.82
C LEU A 132 6.12 5.62 -5.86
N ARG A 133 7.20 5.81 -6.59
CA ARG A 133 7.31 6.94 -7.55
C ARG A 133 6.62 6.67 -8.88
N GLU A 134 6.53 5.41 -9.28
CA GLU A 134 6.04 5.01 -10.59
C GLU A 134 5.06 3.83 -10.47
N GLN A 135 3.91 3.92 -11.15
CA GLN A 135 2.96 2.79 -11.26
C GLN A 135 3.45 1.69 -12.17
N LEU A 136 4.45 1.96 -13.01
CA LEU A 136 5.02 1.02 -13.98
C LEU A 136 5.74 -0.18 -13.36
N ILE A 137 6.06 -0.13 -12.09
CA ILE A 137 6.65 -1.26 -11.37
C ILE A 137 5.71 -2.46 -11.24
N PHE A 138 4.41 -2.24 -11.37
CA PHE A 138 3.42 -3.31 -11.37
C PHE A 138 3.30 -3.93 -12.77
N PRO A 139 3.32 -5.27 -12.88
CA PRO A 139 3.27 -5.94 -14.18
C PRO A 139 1.95 -5.77 -14.93
N GLU A 140 0.88 -5.42 -14.23
CA GLU A 140 -0.44 -5.16 -14.82
C GLU A 140 -0.49 -3.86 -15.63
N ILE A 141 0.49 -2.97 -15.42
CA ILE A 141 0.58 -1.69 -16.12
C ILE A 141 1.65 -1.79 -17.21
N SER A 142 1.27 -1.53 -18.45
CA SER A 142 2.21 -1.40 -19.56
C SER A 142 2.52 0.06 -19.87
N TYR A 143 3.76 0.34 -20.31
CA TYR A 143 4.18 1.68 -20.69
C TYR A 143 3.28 2.32 -21.76
N ASP A 144 2.80 1.50 -22.71
CA ASP A 144 1.96 1.98 -23.81
C ASP A 144 0.52 2.30 -23.39
N SER A 145 0.08 1.81 -22.24
CA SER A 145 -1.31 1.97 -21.77
C SER A 145 -1.53 3.18 -20.84
N ILE A 146 -0.45 3.83 -20.41
CA ILE A 146 -0.54 4.97 -19.49
C ILE A 146 -0.47 6.31 -20.23
N ASP A 147 -1.19 7.30 -19.71
CA ASP A 147 -1.14 8.69 -20.17
C ASP A 147 -0.02 9.49 -19.51
N ALA A 148 0.32 9.18 -18.25
CA ALA A 148 1.40 9.81 -17.50
C ALA A 148 1.91 8.88 -16.41
N THR A 149 3.19 9.06 -16.04
CA THR A 149 3.77 8.39 -14.87
C THR A 149 3.25 9.05 -13.59
N ARG A 150 2.70 8.25 -12.68
CA ARG A 150 2.17 8.70 -11.39
C ARG A 150 2.72 7.87 -10.25
N GLY A 151 3.01 8.55 -9.14
CA GLY A 151 3.31 7.90 -7.89
C GLY A 151 2.06 7.44 -7.16
N LEU A 152 2.25 6.53 -6.23
CA LEU A 152 1.19 6.06 -5.33
C LEU A 152 1.73 5.79 -3.94
N ASP A 153 0.87 5.84 -2.96
CA ASP A 153 1.18 5.54 -1.58
C ASP A 153 0.48 4.27 -1.14
N VAL A 154 1.21 3.41 -0.45
CA VAL A 154 0.69 2.17 0.12
C VAL A 154 0.77 2.27 1.63
N ALA A 155 -0.35 2.22 2.31
CA ALA A 155 -0.44 2.14 3.76
C ALA A 155 -0.84 0.72 4.19
N VAL A 156 0.01 0.10 4.98
CA VAL A 156 -0.23 -1.23 5.55
C VAL A 156 -0.69 -1.06 6.99
N VAL A 157 -1.94 -1.40 7.26
CA VAL A 157 -2.56 -1.30 8.58
C VAL A 157 -2.56 -2.66 9.25
N THR A 158 -2.02 -2.72 10.45
CA THR A 158 -1.96 -3.93 11.27
C THR A 158 -2.88 -3.83 12.48
N THR A 159 -3.10 -4.95 13.15
CA THR A 159 -3.92 -5.01 14.37
C THR A 159 -3.15 -4.65 15.63
N THR A 160 -1.83 -4.61 15.58
CA THR A 160 -0.99 -4.23 16.72
C THR A 160 -0.83 -2.72 16.83
N GLU A 161 -0.66 -2.23 18.06
CA GLU A 161 -0.33 -0.83 18.33
C GLU A 161 1.19 -0.59 18.49
N SER A 162 1.99 -1.65 18.44
CA SER A 162 3.44 -1.61 18.59
C SER A 162 4.14 -1.61 17.23
N ASP A 163 4.96 -0.61 16.96
CA ASP A 163 5.78 -0.54 15.74
C ASP A 163 6.81 -1.68 15.66
N GLU A 164 7.32 -2.14 16.79
CA GLU A 164 8.26 -3.26 16.84
C GLU A 164 7.59 -4.57 16.40
N GLU A 165 6.40 -4.86 16.91
CA GLU A 165 5.62 -6.04 16.50
C GLU A 165 5.22 -5.96 15.02
N ALA A 166 4.81 -4.79 14.56
CA ALA A 166 4.45 -4.57 13.16
C ALA A 166 5.65 -4.71 12.23
N ARG A 167 6.82 -4.21 12.61
CA ARG A 167 8.06 -4.35 11.85
C ARG A 167 8.44 -5.82 11.68
N GLU A 168 8.38 -6.58 12.76
CA GLU A 168 8.69 -8.01 12.69
C GLU A 168 7.67 -8.78 11.85
N LEU A 169 6.40 -8.46 11.95
CA LEU A 169 5.36 -9.02 11.10
C LEU A 169 5.67 -8.78 9.62
N LEU A 170 5.95 -7.54 9.25
CA LEU A 170 6.25 -7.17 7.86
C LEU A 170 7.56 -7.78 7.38
N ARG A 171 8.57 -7.86 8.23
CA ARG A 171 9.84 -8.52 7.92
C ARG A 171 9.64 -10.00 7.59
N LEU A 172 8.87 -10.71 8.39
CA LEU A 172 8.56 -12.13 8.17
C LEU A 172 7.69 -12.35 6.92
N LEU A 173 6.86 -11.39 6.57
CA LEU A 173 6.09 -11.39 5.32
C LEU A 173 6.95 -11.13 4.07
N GLY A 174 8.22 -10.78 4.24
CA GLY A 174 9.16 -10.59 3.16
C GLY A 174 9.38 -9.13 2.73
N MET A 175 8.92 -8.16 3.51
CA MET A 175 9.18 -6.74 3.22
C MET A 175 10.68 -6.45 3.31
N PRO A 176 11.30 -5.92 2.24
CA PRO A 176 12.74 -5.73 2.13
C PRO A 176 13.20 -4.44 2.81
N PHE A 177 13.21 -4.41 4.13
CA PHE A 177 13.74 -3.27 4.88
C PHE A 177 15.25 -3.10 4.67
N ARG A 178 15.72 -1.85 4.63
CA ARG A 178 17.16 -1.56 4.64
C ARG A 178 17.76 -1.99 5.96
N GLU A 179 18.94 -2.56 5.88
CA GLU A 179 19.82 -2.67 7.04
C GLU A 179 20.34 -1.26 7.39
N SER A 180 20.21 -0.87 8.64
CA SER A 180 20.66 0.43 9.15
C SER A 180 22.17 0.49 9.33
#